data_bbb9161c3576d6ca45d74f05e5bf027e
#
_entry.id   bbb9161c3576d6ca45d74f05e5bf027e
#
_cell.length_a   1.000
_cell.length_b   1.000
_cell.length_c   1.000
_cell.angle_alpha   90.00
_cell.angle_beta   90.00
_cell.angle_gamma   90.00
#
_symmetry.space_group_name_H-M   'P 1'
#
loop_
_entity.id
_entity.type
_entity.pdbx_description
1 polymer ?
#
loop_
_entity_poly.entity_id
_entity_poly.type
_entity_poly.pdbx_seq_one_letter_code
_entity_poly.pdbx_strand_id
1 'polypeptide(L)'
;AVPNGGHYDGDVGVMGGIEVLETLIENNIQTKHPLELIIFSNEEGAIFGSRALAGKIDQATLEVQTASGYTNGEGITRIGGDPEKVMQLKRRPEDVHAFLELHIEQGNVLHKNNLDIGVVEGIVGLKWWDVEITGLTNHAGTTPMNDRKDAMIAAAQFVLAVNEIITGIEGAQVGTVGRIAAFPGAPNVIPGKVI
;
A
#
# COMPACT_ATOMS: atom_id res chain seq x y z
N ALA A 1 2.71 5.38 -0.97
CA ALA A 1 2.03 6.62 -0.56
C ALA A 1 0.51 6.40 -0.50
N VAL A 2 -0.17 7.24 0.24
CA VAL A 2 -1.63 7.26 0.34
C VAL A 2 -2.16 8.59 -0.23
N PRO A 3 -3.40 8.65 -0.74
CA PRO A 3 -4.00 9.91 -1.16
C PRO A 3 -3.93 10.95 -0.03
N ASN A 4 -3.47 12.15 -0.35
CA ASN A 4 -3.22 13.24 0.61
C ASN A 4 -2.15 12.91 1.69
N GLY A 5 -1.23 12.00 1.40
CA GLY A 5 -0.08 11.68 2.24
C GLY A 5 0.97 12.79 2.27
N GLY A 6 2.03 12.58 3.06
CA GLY A 6 3.15 13.51 3.15
C GLY A 6 4.03 13.52 1.90
N HIS A 7 4.98 14.47 1.87
CA HIS A 7 5.87 14.68 0.73
C HIS A 7 7.19 13.91 0.80
N TYR A 8 7.42 13.16 1.87
CA TYR A 8 8.74 12.57 2.15
C TYR A 8 8.78 11.05 1.94
N ASP A 9 7.62 10.43 1.67
CA ASP A 9 7.53 9.01 1.41
C ASP A 9 8.20 8.68 0.07
N GLY A 10 9.19 7.79 0.10
CA GLY A 10 10.10 7.52 -1.01
C GLY A 10 11.23 8.53 -1.17
N ASP A 11 10.94 9.85 -1.09
CA ASP A 11 11.92 10.91 -1.33
C ASP A 11 13.07 10.88 -0.31
N VAL A 12 12.79 10.60 0.96
CA VAL A 12 13.83 10.49 2.00
C VAL A 12 14.82 9.37 1.69
N GLY A 13 14.33 8.21 1.23
CA GLY A 13 15.17 7.08 0.83
C GLY A 13 16.04 7.42 -0.38
N VAL A 14 15.45 8.05 -1.40
CA VAL A 14 16.15 8.46 -2.62
C VAL A 14 17.25 9.48 -2.31
N MET A 15 16.90 10.56 -1.63
CA MET A 15 17.85 11.63 -1.30
C MET A 15 18.92 11.17 -0.32
N GLY A 16 18.54 10.38 0.68
CA GLY A 16 19.48 9.79 1.63
C GLY A 16 20.49 8.86 0.97
N GLY A 17 20.05 8.05 0.00
CA GLY A 17 20.95 7.20 -0.78
C GLY A 17 21.93 7.98 -1.64
N ILE A 18 21.49 9.07 -2.28
CA ILE A 18 22.38 9.99 -3.04
C ILE A 18 23.39 10.63 -2.10
N GLU A 19 22.94 11.21 -0.99
CA GLU A 19 23.79 11.86 0.01
C GLU A 19 24.85 10.93 0.57
N VAL A 20 24.53 9.66 0.83
CA VAL A 20 25.51 8.66 1.27
C VAL A 20 26.62 8.46 0.23
N LEU A 21 26.24 8.33 -1.06
CA LEU A 21 27.24 8.17 -2.12
C LEU A 21 28.12 9.41 -2.29
N GLU A 22 27.52 10.61 -2.26
CA GLU A 22 28.26 11.89 -2.32
C GLU A 22 29.21 12.02 -1.14
N THR A 23 28.75 11.77 0.08
CA THR A 23 29.58 11.84 1.30
C THR A 23 30.79 10.90 1.22
N LEU A 24 30.60 9.67 0.73
CA LEU A 24 31.71 8.72 0.59
C LEU A 24 32.75 9.19 -0.43
N ILE A 25 32.29 9.74 -1.57
CA ILE A 25 33.16 10.27 -2.64
C ILE A 25 33.95 11.49 -2.12
N GLU A 26 33.28 12.46 -1.52
CA GLU A 26 33.90 13.69 -1.01
C GLU A 26 34.96 13.42 0.06
N ASN A 27 34.76 12.40 0.88
CA ASN A 27 35.69 12.02 1.93
C ASN A 27 36.69 10.94 1.50
N ASN A 28 36.72 10.55 0.21
CA ASN A 28 37.59 9.52 -0.33
C ASN A 28 37.50 8.18 0.43
N ILE A 29 36.30 7.84 0.89
CA ILE A 29 36.05 6.58 1.61
C ILE A 29 35.84 5.46 0.58
N GLN A 30 36.69 4.46 0.63
CA GLN A 30 36.54 3.23 -0.16
C GLN A 30 35.87 2.15 0.67
N THR A 31 34.75 1.65 0.17
CA THR A 31 34.03 0.54 0.78
C THR A 31 34.62 -0.80 0.32
N LYS A 32 34.53 -1.82 1.18
CA LYS A 32 35.02 -3.18 0.86
C LYS A 32 34.24 -3.82 -0.31
N HIS A 33 32.96 -3.51 -0.40
CA HIS A 33 32.08 -4.01 -1.46
C HIS A 33 31.59 -2.83 -2.31
N PRO A 34 31.31 -3.02 -3.60
CA PRO A 34 30.69 -1.98 -4.43
C PRO A 34 29.32 -1.58 -3.85
N LEU A 35 28.98 -0.32 -4.00
CA LEU A 35 27.66 0.21 -3.62
C LEU A 35 26.84 0.46 -4.87
N GLU A 36 25.57 0.13 -4.78
CA GLU A 36 24.58 0.36 -5.84
C GLU A 36 23.37 1.05 -5.21
N LEU A 37 23.05 2.24 -5.68
CA LEU A 37 21.78 2.93 -5.33
C LEU A 37 20.74 2.51 -6.33
N ILE A 38 19.61 1.99 -5.83
CA ILE A 38 18.49 1.56 -6.66
C ILE A 38 17.27 2.43 -6.34
N ILE A 39 16.72 3.06 -7.37
CA ILE A 39 15.46 3.80 -7.29
C ILE A 39 14.44 3.01 -8.09
N PHE A 40 13.45 2.45 -7.39
CA PHE A 40 12.46 1.59 -8.01
C PHE A 40 11.36 2.38 -8.71
N SER A 41 11.05 2.01 -9.95
CA SER A 41 9.86 2.49 -10.65
C SER A 41 8.63 1.71 -10.23
N ASN A 42 7.47 2.40 -10.18
CA ASN A 42 6.16 1.80 -9.86
C ASN A 42 6.17 1.02 -8.52
N GLU A 43 6.83 1.60 -7.51
CA GLU A 43 6.85 1.02 -6.16
C GLU A 43 5.44 1.03 -5.58
N GLU A 44 4.77 2.20 -5.56
CA GLU A 44 3.45 2.43 -4.96
C GLU A 44 2.30 1.67 -5.64
N GLY A 45 2.44 1.36 -6.93
CA GLY A 45 1.37 0.71 -7.69
C GLY A 45 1.34 -0.81 -7.56
N ALA A 46 2.50 -1.46 -7.49
CA ALA A 46 2.58 -2.92 -7.54
C ALA A 46 3.86 -3.50 -6.95
N ILE A 47 4.72 -2.69 -6.31
CA ILE A 47 6.05 -3.09 -5.84
C ILE A 47 6.84 -3.74 -6.99
N PHE A 48 6.64 -3.21 -8.22
CA PHE A 48 7.05 -3.91 -9.44
C PHE A 48 8.56 -4.07 -9.55
N GLY A 49 9.32 -2.96 -9.33
CA GLY A 49 10.77 -2.95 -9.49
C GLY A 49 11.48 -3.92 -8.54
N SER A 50 11.15 -3.89 -7.26
CA SER A 50 11.74 -4.79 -6.26
C SER A 50 11.34 -6.25 -6.49
N ARG A 51 10.11 -6.53 -6.92
CA ARG A 51 9.67 -7.88 -7.29
C ARG A 51 10.43 -8.40 -8.53
N ALA A 52 10.71 -7.54 -9.51
CA ALA A 52 11.50 -7.89 -10.67
C ALA A 52 12.94 -8.28 -10.25
N LEU A 53 13.56 -7.45 -9.42
CA LEU A 53 14.89 -7.69 -8.87
C LEU A 53 14.96 -8.99 -8.06
N ALA A 54 13.91 -9.30 -7.30
CA ALA A 54 13.77 -10.54 -6.54
C ALA A 54 13.37 -11.76 -7.41
N GLY A 55 13.13 -11.57 -8.71
CA GLY A 55 12.67 -12.64 -9.62
C GLY A 55 11.27 -13.15 -9.32
N LYS A 56 10.40 -12.28 -8.80
CA LYS A 56 9.02 -12.60 -8.40
C LYS A 56 7.97 -12.01 -9.35
N ILE A 57 8.33 -11.80 -10.60
CA ILE A 57 7.41 -11.42 -11.67
C ILE A 57 7.47 -12.48 -12.78
N ASP A 58 6.40 -12.57 -13.53
CA ASP A 58 6.25 -13.45 -14.70
C ASP A 58 5.69 -12.66 -15.89
N GLN A 59 5.55 -13.31 -17.03
CA GLN A 59 5.00 -12.71 -18.23
C GLN A 59 3.57 -12.17 -18.00
N ALA A 60 2.74 -12.89 -17.25
CA ALA A 60 1.39 -12.44 -16.93
C ALA A 60 1.38 -11.14 -16.13
N THR A 61 2.41 -10.90 -15.31
CA THR A 61 2.57 -9.65 -14.56
C THR A 61 2.75 -8.44 -15.48
N LEU A 62 3.39 -8.63 -16.66
CA LEU A 62 3.55 -7.54 -17.64
C LEU A 62 2.24 -7.16 -18.33
N GLU A 63 1.29 -8.08 -18.39
CA GLU A 63 -0.01 -7.90 -19.03
C GLU A 63 -1.07 -7.30 -18.07
N VAL A 64 -0.77 -7.20 -16.79
CA VAL A 64 -1.67 -6.60 -15.79
C VAL A 64 -1.90 -5.14 -16.10
N GLN A 65 -3.17 -4.76 -16.27
CA GLN A 65 -3.58 -3.38 -16.48
C GLN A 65 -3.50 -2.58 -15.16
N THR A 66 -2.86 -1.44 -15.21
CA THR A 66 -2.73 -0.52 -14.08
C THR A 66 -3.86 0.50 -14.05
N ALA A 67 -3.95 1.26 -12.96
CA ALA A 67 -4.91 2.37 -12.83
C ALA A 67 -4.71 3.49 -13.88
N SER A 68 -3.55 3.55 -14.52
CA SER A 68 -3.27 4.49 -15.62
C SER A 68 -3.91 4.10 -16.95
N GLY A 69 -4.51 2.89 -17.04
CA GLY A 69 -5.07 2.33 -18.26
C GLY A 69 -4.06 1.61 -19.16
N TYR A 70 -2.77 1.63 -18.80
CA TYR A 70 -1.72 0.88 -19.50
C TYR A 70 -1.39 -0.41 -18.76
N THR A 71 -0.90 -1.41 -19.50
CA THR A 71 -0.29 -2.58 -18.86
C THR A 71 1.06 -2.23 -18.24
N ASN A 72 1.56 -3.08 -17.34
CA ASN A 72 2.90 -2.88 -16.79
C ASN A 72 3.97 -2.85 -17.89
N GLY A 73 3.88 -3.73 -18.89
CA GLY A 73 4.82 -3.75 -20.02
C GLY A 73 4.79 -2.48 -20.87
N GLU A 74 3.60 -1.97 -21.18
CA GLU A 74 3.43 -0.68 -21.87
C GLU A 74 3.99 0.47 -21.03
N GLY A 75 3.76 0.46 -19.72
CA GLY A 75 4.31 1.44 -18.79
C GLY A 75 5.83 1.48 -18.80
N ILE A 76 6.49 0.32 -18.76
CA ILE A 76 7.94 0.18 -18.85
C ILE A 76 8.45 0.80 -20.16
N THR A 77 7.84 0.46 -21.29
CA THR A 77 8.21 1.01 -22.60
C THR A 77 8.06 2.53 -22.64
N ARG A 78 7.00 3.09 -22.07
CA ARG A 78 6.73 4.53 -22.04
C ARG A 78 7.77 5.32 -21.25
N ILE A 79 8.36 4.76 -20.23
CA ILE A 79 9.46 5.39 -19.46
C ILE A 79 10.84 5.08 -20.03
N GLY A 80 10.92 4.47 -21.21
CA GLY A 80 12.18 4.16 -21.89
C GLY A 80 12.83 2.84 -21.48
N GLY A 81 12.15 2.00 -20.72
CA GLY A 81 12.60 0.67 -20.35
C GLY A 81 12.29 -0.38 -21.42
N ASP A 82 12.80 -1.59 -21.19
CA ASP A 82 12.63 -2.73 -22.08
C ASP A 82 11.92 -3.86 -21.32
N PRO A 83 10.62 -4.11 -21.57
CA PRO A 83 9.87 -5.13 -20.87
C PRO A 83 10.37 -6.56 -21.09
N GLU A 84 11.05 -6.84 -22.23
CA GLU A 84 11.61 -8.16 -22.50
C GLU A 84 12.82 -8.46 -21.60
N LYS A 85 13.54 -7.42 -21.18
CA LYS A 85 14.70 -7.55 -20.29
C LYS A 85 14.37 -7.61 -18.82
N VAL A 86 13.16 -7.23 -18.42
CA VAL A 86 12.77 -7.18 -17.01
C VAL A 86 12.94 -8.54 -16.31
N MET A 87 12.64 -9.63 -17.02
CA MET A 87 12.81 -10.98 -16.48
C MET A 87 14.26 -11.38 -16.20
N GLN A 88 15.22 -10.65 -16.78
CA GLN A 88 16.66 -10.88 -16.62
C GLN A 88 17.25 -10.13 -15.42
N LEU A 89 16.47 -9.25 -14.77
CA LEU A 89 16.93 -8.41 -13.65
C LEU A 89 17.11 -9.18 -12.35
N LYS A 90 16.66 -10.44 -12.29
CA LYS A 90 16.75 -11.24 -11.08
C LYS A 90 18.17 -11.28 -10.52
N ARG A 91 18.32 -10.81 -9.28
CA ARG A 91 19.54 -10.97 -8.49
C ARG A 91 19.49 -12.29 -7.70
N ARG A 92 20.63 -12.90 -7.53
CA ARG A 92 20.78 -14.06 -6.64
C ARG A 92 21.11 -13.55 -5.24
N PRO A 93 20.64 -14.21 -4.18
CA PRO A 93 20.96 -13.80 -2.81
C PRO A 93 22.45 -13.63 -2.55
N GLU A 94 23.28 -14.48 -3.13
CA GLU A 94 24.74 -14.46 -2.98
C GLU A 94 25.44 -13.28 -3.68
N ASP A 95 24.76 -12.60 -4.61
CA ASP A 95 25.27 -11.41 -5.29
C ASP A 95 25.11 -10.13 -4.43
N VAL A 96 24.36 -10.21 -3.32
CA VAL A 96 24.03 -9.08 -2.46
C VAL A 96 24.57 -9.32 -1.06
N HIS A 97 25.57 -8.55 -0.66
CA HIS A 97 26.14 -8.63 0.69
C HIS A 97 25.18 -8.09 1.76
N ALA A 98 24.55 -6.94 1.49
CA ALA A 98 23.55 -6.32 2.35
C ALA A 98 22.62 -5.45 1.50
N PHE A 99 21.38 -5.31 1.96
CA PHE A 99 20.41 -4.37 1.44
C PHE A 99 19.98 -3.45 2.57
N LEU A 100 20.02 -2.15 2.33
CA LEU A 100 19.63 -1.12 3.27
C LEU A 100 18.57 -0.23 2.62
N GLU A 101 17.55 0.12 3.37
CA GLU A 101 16.51 1.04 2.93
C GLU A 101 16.23 2.06 4.03
N LEU A 102 16.41 3.33 3.70
CA LEU A 102 16.01 4.44 4.55
C LEU A 102 14.56 4.80 4.22
N HIS A 103 13.70 4.74 5.21
CA HIS A 103 12.27 5.00 5.04
C HIS A 103 11.76 5.93 6.14
N ILE A 104 10.73 6.72 5.85
CA ILE A 104 10.01 7.46 6.88
C ILE A 104 9.23 6.49 7.78
N GLU A 105 8.89 6.90 8.99
CA GLU A 105 8.14 6.05 9.93
C GLU A 105 6.73 5.68 9.43
N GLN A 106 6.12 6.50 8.59
CA GLN A 106 4.70 6.43 8.22
C GLN A 106 3.75 6.38 9.43
N GLY A 107 4.19 6.91 10.54
CA GLY A 107 3.50 6.91 11.81
C GLY A 107 3.99 8.04 12.71
N ASN A 108 3.81 7.89 14.02
CA ASN A 108 4.22 8.90 15.00
C ASN A 108 4.76 8.31 16.31
N VAL A 109 5.15 7.06 16.31
CA VAL A 109 5.66 6.39 17.52
C VAL A 109 7.05 6.92 17.86
N LEU A 110 7.95 6.98 16.88
CA LEU A 110 9.29 7.55 17.06
C LEU A 110 9.19 9.03 17.46
N HIS A 111 8.39 9.80 16.72
CA HIS A 111 8.18 11.22 16.99
C HIS A 111 7.66 11.47 18.42
N LYS A 112 6.65 10.74 18.88
CA LYS A 112 6.09 10.87 20.24
C LYS A 112 7.08 10.50 21.33
N ASN A 113 8.04 9.63 21.03
CA ASN A 113 9.06 9.20 21.98
C ASN A 113 10.39 9.97 21.82
N ASN A 114 10.43 11.01 20.96
CA ASN A 114 11.64 11.79 20.63
C ASN A 114 12.80 10.89 20.18
N LEU A 115 12.52 9.93 19.32
CA LEU A 115 13.51 9.05 18.71
C LEU A 115 13.69 9.45 17.25
N ASP A 116 14.95 9.65 16.84
CA ASP A 116 15.27 10.05 15.47
C ASP A 116 15.32 8.87 14.50
N ILE A 117 15.69 7.69 15.00
CA ILE A 117 15.89 6.48 14.18
C ILE A 117 15.24 5.28 14.87
N GLY A 118 14.57 4.46 14.08
CA GLY A 118 14.08 3.13 14.47
C GLY A 118 14.63 2.06 13.53
N VAL A 119 14.99 0.91 14.09
CA VAL A 119 15.35 -0.26 13.31
C VAL A 119 14.10 -1.13 13.15
N VAL A 120 13.74 -1.44 11.89
CA VAL A 120 12.58 -2.28 11.60
C VAL A 120 12.91 -3.73 11.95
N GLU A 121 12.17 -4.32 12.87
CA GLU A 121 12.35 -5.70 13.32
C GLU A 121 11.49 -6.70 12.53
N GLY A 122 10.45 -6.22 11.85
CA GLY A 122 9.56 -7.04 11.05
C GLY A 122 8.56 -6.23 10.25
N ILE A 123 7.95 -6.87 9.27
CA ILE A 123 6.90 -6.29 8.43
C ILE A 123 5.60 -7.01 8.73
N VAL A 124 4.53 -6.24 9.02
CA VAL A 124 3.22 -6.78 9.32
C VAL A 124 2.54 -7.37 8.08
N GLY A 125 1.73 -8.40 8.29
CA GLY A 125 0.89 -8.94 7.24
C GLY A 125 -0.32 -8.03 6.98
N LEU A 126 -0.74 -7.93 5.72
CA LEU A 126 -1.92 -7.21 5.28
C LEU A 126 -3.01 -8.19 4.83
N LYS A 127 -4.27 -7.82 5.11
CA LYS A 127 -5.43 -8.52 4.59
C LYS A 127 -6.52 -7.52 4.22
N TRP A 128 -7.07 -7.66 3.01
CA TRP A 128 -8.12 -6.81 2.49
C TRP A 128 -9.37 -7.65 2.24
N TRP A 129 -10.54 -7.07 2.54
CA TRP A 129 -11.83 -7.68 2.27
C TRP A 129 -12.76 -6.65 1.65
N ASP A 130 -13.49 -7.07 0.62
CA ASP A 130 -14.71 -6.41 0.19
C ASP A 130 -15.88 -7.11 0.86
N VAL A 131 -16.68 -6.34 1.60
CA VAL A 131 -17.83 -6.85 2.35
C VAL A 131 -19.10 -6.30 1.71
N GLU A 132 -19.96 -7.19 1.26
CA GLU A 132 -21.27 -6.85 0.72
C GLU A 132 -22.36 -7.20 1.74
N ILE A 133 -23.20 -6.22 2.06
CA ILE A 133 -24.35 -6.37 2.96
C ILE A 133 -25.60 -6.14 2.13
N THR A 134 -26.48 -7.16 2.07
CA THR A 134 -27.72 -7.14 1.32
C THR A 134 -28.91 -6.97 2.24
N GLY A 135 -29.76 -5.98 1.95
CA GLY A 135 -31.03 -5.71 2.60
C GLY A 135 -32.18 -5.68 1.59
N LEU A 136 -33.15 -4.80 1.82
CA LEU A 136 -34.29 -4.61 0.92
C LEU A 136 -34.53 -3.11 0.70
N THR A 137 -34.37 -2.69 -0.56
CA THR A 137 -34.70 -1.31 -0.98
C THR A 137 -36.19 -1.07 -0.87
N ASN A 138 -36.56 0.04 -0.21
CA ASN A 138 -37.96 0.46 -0.10
C ASN A 138 -38.06 1.95 0.18
N HIS A 139 -39.28 2.51 0.16
CA HIS A 139 -39.53 3.93 0.38
C HIS A 139 -39.24 4.30 1.85
N ALA A 140 -38.38 5.27 2.09
CA ALA A 140 -37.95 5.64 3.44
C ALA A 140 -39.05 6.29 4.29
N GLY A 141 -40.01 7.02 3.66
CA GLY A 141 -41.07 7.71 4.37
C GLY A 141 -42.30 6.88 4.70
N THR A 142 -42.52 5.76 4.03
CA THR A 142 -43.78 4.97 4.16
C THR A 142 -43.53 3.56 4.68
N THR A 143 -42.32 3.05 4.68
CA THR A 143 -42.01 1.73 5.22
C THR A 143 -41.86 1.79 6.73
N PRO A 144 -42.70 1.07 7.51
CA PRO A 144 -42.57 1.01 8.96
C PRO A 144 -41.22 0.52 9.41
N MET A 145 -40.72 1.00 10.54
CA MET A 145 -39.35 0.62 11.04
C MET A 145 -39.21 -0.87 11.22
N ASN A 146 -40.22 -1.58 11.66
CA ASN A 146 -40.21 -3.02 11.94
C ASN A 146 -40.18 -3.88 10.65
N ASP A 147 -40.52 -3.30 9.50
CA ASP A 147 -40.60 -3.99 8.21
C ASP A 147 -39.34 -3.75 7.37
N ARG A 148 -38.34 -3.00 7.91
CA ARG A 148 -37.14 -2.64 7.18
C ARG A 148 -36.08 -3.74 7.25
N LYS A 149 -35.45 -3.97 6.11
CA LYS A 149 -34.17 -4.68 6.02
C LYS A 149 -33.12 -3.69 5.49
N ASP A 150 -32.73 -2.79 6.37
CA ASP A 150 -31.86 -1.67 6.02
C ASP A 150 -30.38 -2.11 6.06
N ALA A 151 -29.77 -2.21 4.88
CA ALA A 151 -28.37 -2.61 4.74
C ALA A 151 -27.41 -1.60 5.40
N MET A 152 -27.78 -0.32 5.49
CA MET A 152 -26.94 0.70 6.12
C MET A 152 -26.85 0.53 7.63
N ILE A 153 -27.93 0.13 8.29
CA ILE A 153 -27.89 -0.14 9.73
C ILE A 153 -26.97 -1.31 10.03
N ALA A 154 -27.05 -2.38 9.23
CA ALA A 154 -26.13 -3.53 9.39
C ALA A 154 -24.67 -3.14 9.08
N ALA A 155 -24.43 -2.29 8.09
CA ALA A 155 -23.11 -1.78 7.78
C ALA A 155 -22.55 -0.90 8.91
N ALA A 156 -23.36 -0.04 9.50
CA ALA A 156 -22.94 0.76 10.66
C ALA A 156 -22.55 -0.12 11.86
N GLN A 157 -23.32 -1.17 12.14
CA GLN A 157 -22.97 -2.15 13.17
C GLN A 157 -21.67 -2.88 12.86
N PHE A 158 -21.45 -3.26 11.60
CA PHE A 158 -20.22 -3.88 11.16
C PHE A 158 -19.01 -2.96 11.38
N VAL A 159 -19.11 -1.67 11.01
CA VAL A 159 -18.02 -0.69 11.24
C VAL A 159 -17.68 -0.58 12.73
N LEU A 160 -18.69 -0.48 13.58
CA LEU A 160 -18.51 -0.41 15.04
C LEU A 160 -17.89 -1.70 15.58
N ALA A 161 -18.35 -2.86 15.11
CA ALA A 161 -17.82 -4.16 15.53
C ALA A 161 -16.35 -4.32 15.14
N VAL A 162 -15.94 -3.90 13.94
CA VAL A 162 -14.51 -3.91 13.54
C VAL A 162 -13.68 -3.10 14.51
N ASN A 163 -14.12 -1.88 14.85
CA ASN A 163 -13.39 -1.05 15.80
C ASN A 163 -13.33 -1.68 17.20
N GLU A 164 -14.44 -2.19 17.72
CA GLU A 164 -14.52 -2.81 19.03
C GLU A 164 -13.62 -4.04 19.12
N ILE A 165 -13.67 -4.94 18.12
CA ILE A 165 -12.87 -6.16 18.10
C ILE A 165 -11.37 -5.81 18.08
N ILE A 166 -10.95 -4.90 17.19
CA ILE A 166 -9.55 -4.56 17.05
C ILE A 166 -8.99 -3.87 18.29
N THR A 167 -9.76 -2.99 18.91
CA THR A 167 -9.34 -2.31 20.16
C THR A 167 -9.37 -3.24 21.38
N GLY A 168 -10.15 -4.33 21.34
CA GLY A 168 -10.23 -5.33 22.39
C GLY A 168 -9.15 -6.42 22.37
N ILE A 169 -8.36 -6.52 21.29
CA ILE A 169 -7.28 -7.51 21.16
C ILE A 169 -5.97 -6.85 21.61
N GLU A 170 -5.20 -7.54 22.46
CA GLU A 170 -3.85 -7.10 22.82
C GLU A 170 -2.91 -7.17 21.61
N GLY A 171 -2.06 -6.15 21.45
CA GLY A 171 -1.02 -6.10 20.40
C GLY A 171 -1.02 -4.80 19.61
N ALA A 172 -0.26 -4.78 18.52
CA ALA A 172 -0.09 -3.63 17.63
C ALA A 172 -0.90 -3.73 16.32
N GLN A 173 -1.84 -4.68 16.24
CA GLN A 173 -2.70 -4.84 15.06
C GLN A 173 -3.62 -3.63 14.87
N VAL A 174 -3.92 -3.36 13.62
CA VAL A 174 -4.84 -2.30 13.20
C VAL A 174 -5.93 -2.87 12.30
N GLY A 175 -7.10 -2.25 12.30
CA GLY A 175 -8.20 -2.60 11.40
C GLY A 175 -9.03 -1.37 11.08
N THR A 176 -9.36 -1.21 9.81
CA THR A 176 -10.06 -0.02 9.32
C THR A 176 -11.08 -0.39 8.26
N VAL A 177 -12.26 0.21 8.34
CA VAL A 177 -13.21 0.26 7.23
C VAL A 177 -12.95 1.58 6.50
N GLY A 178 -12.19 1.52 5.41
CA GLY A 178 -11.69 2.70 4.70
C GLY A 178 -12.67 3.25 3.66
N ARG A 179 -13.70 2.49 3.28
CA ARG A 179 -14.69 2.88 2.29
C ARG A 179 -16.05 2.28 2.64
N ILE A 180 -17.11 3.04 2.40
CA ILE A 180 -18.49 2.57 2.48
C ILE A 180 -19.30 3.21 1.35
N ALA A 181 -20.10 2.42 0.66
CA ALA A 181 -20.99 2.89 -0.41
C ALA A 181 -22.37 2.24 -0.29
N ALA A 182 -23.41 3.05 -0.25
CA ALA A 182 -24.79 2.60 -0.14
C ALA A 182 -25.54 2.73 -1.47
N PHE A 183 -26.40 1.75 -1.79
CA PHE A 183 -27.15 1.69 -3.03
C PHE A 183 -28.64 1.52 -2.75
N PRO A 184 -29.50 2.31 -3.46
CA PRO A 184 -29.22 3.20 -4.59
C PRO A 184 -28.62 4.57 -4.20
N GLY A 185 -28.41 4.89 -2.92
CA GLY A 185 -27.79 6.15 -2.49
C GLY A 185 -28.70 7.39 -2.57
N ALA A 186 -30.01 7.20 -2.49
CA ALA A 186 -31.00 8.28 -2.51
C ALA A 186 -31.51 8.55 -1.10
N PRO A 187 -31.74 9.83 -0.71
CA PRO A 187 -32.12 10.21 0.66
C PRO A 187 -33.50 9.74 1.09
N ASN A 188 -34.37 9.41 0.13
CA ASN A 188 -35.76 8.97 0.36
C ASN A 188 -35.94 7.45 0.15
N VAL A 189 -34.87 6.70 0.08
CA VAL A 189 -34.86 5.25 -0.17
C VAL A 189 -34.05 4.53 0.90
N ILE A 190 -34.57 3.43 1.44
CA ILE A 190 -33.86 2.52 2.34
C ILE A 190 -32.81 1.80 1.51
N PRO A 191 -31.51 1.83 1.88
CA PRO A 191 -30.47 1.11 1.14
C PRO A 191 -30.71 -0.39 1.16
N GLY A 192 -30.77 -0.98 -0.03
CA GLY A 192 -30.89 -2.43 -0.20
C GLY A 192 -29.54 -3.14 -0.31
N LYS A 193 -28.47 -2.37 -0.48
CA LYS A 193 -27.10 -2.91 -0.57
C LYS A 193 -26.10 -1.89 -0.04
N VAL A 194 -25.08 -2.38 0.69
CA VAL A 194 -23.89 -1.61 1.09
C VAL A 194 -22.65 -2.44 0.78
N ILE A 195 -21.62 -1.76 0.29
CA ILE A 195 -20.29 -2.34 0.04
C ILE A 195 -19.26 -1.55 0.83
#